data_cfecf468adb5d90ea5c74c21ccc40899
#
_entry.id   cfecf468adb5d90ea5c74c21ccc40899
#
_cell.length_a   1.000
_cell.length_b   1.000
_cell.length_c   1.000
_cell.angle_alpha   90.00
_cell.angle_beta   90.00
_cell.angle_gamma   90.00
#
_symmetry.space_group_name_H-M   'P 1'
#
loop_
_entity.id
_entity.type
_entity.pdbx_description
1 polymer ?
#
loop_
_entity_poly.entity_id
_entity_poly.type
_entity_poly.pdbx_seq_one_letter_code
_entity_poly.pdbx_strand_id
1 'polypeptide(L)'
;MAEGKVAVCTGSGRPGGLGEAILGRLGKEGYRLVVTDVDGSGSSHLAKPDEMETVAESLRSQSTEVLSHACDVRSPESVEQLFDAVMAHYGRVDVLINNAGIGFVMKDTREVSSDEWNLVIDVTLSGVFHCTQVAAAHMEAAGRGGRIINIASQAAKTGFPHMAPYCAAKHGVIGLTRTAAIDYGAAGITVNAVCPNHVTTGLGSAQNAYFSAFKGMTESAYLEEMAARIPLRRIGLASDTAAVCAFLA
;
A
#
# COMPACT_ATOMS: atom_id res chain seq x y z
N MET A 1 -21.06 -5.16 -11.64
CA MET A 1 -20.12 -6.27 -11.33
C MET A 1 -18.76 -5.90 -11.86
N ALA A 2 -17.69 -6.27 -11.13
CA ALA A 2 -16.31 -5.94 -11.53
C ALA A 2 -15.72 -6.90 -12.59
N GLU A 3 -16.55 -7.73 -13.21
CA GLU A 3 -16.12 -8.81 -14.09
C GLU A 3 -15.17 -8.32 -15.20
N GLY A 4 -13.97 -8.86 -15.21
CA GLY A 4 -12.92 -8.50 -16.14
C GLY A 4 -12.17 -7.20 -15.86
N LYS A 5 -12.50 -6.44 -14.80
CA LYS A 5 -11.70 -5.29 -14.37
C LYS A 5 -10.40 -5.75 -13.70
N VAL A 6 -9.36 -4.93 -13.84
CA VAL A 6 -8.01 -5.22 -13.36
C VAL A 6 -7.62 -4.31 -12.19
N ALA A 7 -7.17 -4.92 -11.09
CA ALA A 7 -6.67 -4.22 -9.91
C ALA A 7 -5.18 -4.51 -9.69
N VAL A 8 -4.38 -3.45 -9.66
CA VAL A 8 -2.94 -3.47 -9.36
C VAL A 8 -2.73 -3.02 -7.92
N CYS A 9 -2.00 -3.79 -7.11
CA CYS A 9 -1.68 -3.40 -5.74
C CYS A 9 -0.17 -3.45 -5.49
N THR A 10 0.46 -2.30 -5.25
CA THR A 10 1.89 -2.24 -4.96
C THR A 10 2.20 -2.68 -3.53
N GLY A 11 3.36 -3.29 -3.31
CA GLY A 11 3.76 -3.79 -1.99
C GLY A 11 2.84 -4.91 -1.48
N SER A 12 2.36 -5.77 -2.37
CA SER A 12 1.40 -6.84 -2.05
C SER A 12 2.02 -8.25 -2.02
N GLY A 13 3.34 -8.36 -2.17
CA GLY A 13 4.04 -9.64 -2.26
C GLY A 13 4.33 -10.32 -0.92
N ARG A 14 3.84 -9.81 0.19
CA ARG A 14 4.10 -10.39 1.52
C ARG A 14 2.90 -11.17 2.04
N PRO A 15 3.07 -12.48 2.38
CA PRO A 15 2.01 -13.27 3.01
C PRO A 15 1.53 -12.67 4.34
N GLY A 16 0.23 -12.66 4.57
CA GLY A 16 -0.40 -12.02 5.73
C GLY A 16 -0.33 -10.48 5.71
N GLY A 17 0.12 -9.89 4.61
CA GLY A 17 0.23 -8.44 4.43
C GLY A 17 -1.10 -7.76 4.12
N LEU A 18 -1.10 -6.44 4.24
CA LEU A 18 -2.28 -5.64 3.93
C LEU A 18 -2.64 -5.72 2.43
N GLY A 19 -1.62 -5.71 1.55
CA GLY A 19 -1.83 -5.82 0.11
C GLY A 19 -2.47 -7.13 -0.31
N GLU A 20 -2.05 -8.26 0.27
CA GLU A 20 -2.70 -9.57 0.04
C GLU A 20 -4.17 -9.54 0.47
N ALA A 21 -4.47 -9.00 1.65
CA ALA A 21 -5.85 -8.91 2.14
C ALA A 21 -6.73 -8.03 1.23
N ILE A 22 -6.20 -6.93 0.70
CA ILE A 22 -6.90 -6.05 -0.25
C ILE A 22 -7.18 -6.81 -1.56
N LEU A 23 -6.14 -7.41 -2.15
CA LEU A 23 -6.30 -8.18 -3.39
C LEU A 23 -7.25 -9.36 -3.22
N GLY A 24 -7.15 -10.12 -2.12
CA GLY A 24 -8.07 -11.22 -1.83
C GLY A 24 -9.53 -10.78 -1.70
N ARG A 25 -9.77 -9.58 -1.18
CA ARG A 25 -11.12 -9.01 -1.14
C ARG A 25 -11.60 -8.62 -2.54
N LEU A 26 -10.76 -7.94 -3.34
CA LEU A 26 -11.12 -7.56 -4.71
C LEU A 26 -11.32 -8.78 -5.62
N GLY A 27 -10.51 -9.83 -5.47
CA GLY A 27 -10.70 -11.08 -6.19
C GLY A 27 -12.08 -11.71 -5.96
N LYS A 28 -12.59 -11.68 -4.72
CA LYS A 28 -13.94 -12.14 -4.39
C LYS A 28 -15.05 -11.30 -5.04
N GLU A 29 -14.74 -10.10 -5.46
CA GLU A 29 -15.66 -9.22 -6.19
C GLU A 29 -15.52 -9.33 -7.72
N GLY A 30 -14.65 -10.24 -8.21
CA GLY A 30 -14.50 -10.55 -9.63
C GLY A 30 -13.43 -9.74 -10.36
N TYR A 31 -12.54 -9.06 -9.65
CA TYR A 31 -11.37 -8.41 -10.26
C TYR A 31 -10.31 -9.44 -10.64
N ARG A 32 -9.64 -9.22 -11.78
CA ARG A 32 -8.33 -9.79 -12.10
C ARG A 32 -7.27 -9.02 -11.32
N LEU A 33 -6.28 -9.71 -10.82
CA LEU A 33 -5.36 -9.14 -9.83
C LEU A 33 -3.94 -9.03 -10.37
N VAL A 34 -3.23 -8.01 -9.91
CA VAL A 34 -1.78 -7.88 -10.12
C VAL A 34 -1.11 -7.77 -8.75
N VAL A 35 -0.34 -8.80 -8.42
CA VAL A 35 0.54 -8.83 -7.24
C VAL A 35 1.88 -8.24 -7.65
N THR A 36 2.34 -7.23 -6.94
CA THR A 36 3.65 -6.65 -7.21
C THR A 36 4.35 -6.19 -5.93
N ASP A 37 5.64 -6.46 -5.87
CA ASP A 37 6.54 -6.04 -4.81
C ASP A 37 7.98 -5.98 -5.38
N VAL A 38 8.94 -5.53 -4.57
CA VAL A 38 10.36 -5.65 -4.94
C VAL A 38 10.80 -7.12 -4.96
N ASP A 39 11.84 -7.44 -5.72
CA ASP A 39 12.37 -8.81 -5.84
C ASP A 39 13.10 -9.33 -4.59
N GLY A 40 13.12 -8.55 -3.51
CA GLY A 40 13.64 -8.97 -2.20
C GLY A 40 15.16 -9.05 -2.06
N SER A 41 15.92 -8.65 -3.05
CA SER A 41 17.37 -8.61 -2.94
C SER A 41 17.82 -7.50 -1.98
N GLY A 42 18.15 -7.84 -0.74
CA GLY A 42 19.00 -6.98 0.09
C GLY A 42 18.48 -6.52 1.46
N SER A 43 17.26 -6.83 1.89
CA SER A 43 16.79 -6.43 3.24
C SER A 43 15.76 -7.38 3.83
N SER A 44 15.92 -7.72 5.11
CA SER A 44 14.95 -8.52 5.88
C SER A 44 13.57 -7.85 6.06
N HIS A 45 13.46 -6.58 5.68
CA HIS A 45 12.22 -5.80 5.76
C HIS A 45 11.43 -5.74 4.45
N LEU A 46 12.00 -6.28 3.36
CA LEU A 46 11.36 -6.36 2.05
C LEU A 46 10.74 -7.76 1.83
N ALA A 47 9.78 -7.87 0.93
CA ALA A 47 9.27 -9.17 0.51
C ALA A 47 10.40 -9.99 -0.12
N LYS A 48 10.41 -11.31 0.10
CA LYS A 48 11.35 -12.20 -0.56
C LYS A 48 10.81 -12.61 -1.92
N PRO A 49 11.65 -12.99 -2.90
CA PRO A 49 11.18 -13.38 -4.23
C PRO A 49 10.10 -14.45 -4.23
N ASP A 50 10.26 -15.47 -3.41
CA ASP A 50 9.32 -16.60 -3.26
C ASP A 50 8.03 -16.20 -2.49
N GLU A 51 8.07 -15.16 -1.65
CA GLU A 51 6.87 -14.68 -0.94
C GLU A 51 5.83 -14.09 -1.90
N MET A 52 6.28 -13.33 -2.91
CA MET A 52 5.38 -12.72 -3.90
C MET A 52 4.62 -13.80 -4.71
N GLU A 53 5.33 -14.86 -5.15
CA GLU A 53 4.68 -15.96 -5.85
C GLU A 53 3.78 -16.77 -4.92
N THR A 54 4.15 -16.97 -3.66
CA THR A 54 3.28 -17.60 -2.64
C THR A 54 1.95 -16.85 -2.50
N VAL A 55 1.98 -15.52 -2.47
CA VAL A 55 0.75 -14.70 -2.44
C VAL A 55 -0.05 -14.87 -3.73
N ALA A 56 0.62 -14.84 -4.88
CA ALA A 56 -0.05 -15.00 -6.17
C ALA A 56 -0.75 -16.37 -6.29
N GLU A 57 -0.08 -17.44 -5.87
CA GLU A 57 -0.66 -18.80 -5.83
C GLU A 57 -1.84 -18.90 -4.87
N SER A 58 -1.74 -18.33 -3.68
CA SER A 58 -2.83 -18.25 -2.71
C SER A 58 -4.06 -17.56 -3.31
N LEU A 59 -3.88 -16.47 -4.05
CA LEU A 59 -4.97 -15.75 -4.70
C LEU A 59 -5.55 -16.53 -5.90
N ARG A 60 -4.72 -17.19 -6.73
CA ARG A 60 -5.17 -18.06 -7.83
C ARG A 60 -6.02 -19.21 -7.34
N SER A 61 -5.70 -19.79 -6.17
CA SER A 61 -6.48 -20.87 -5.56
C SER A 61 -7.92 -20.47 -5.23
N GLN A 62 -8.21 -19.19 -5.16
CA GLN A 62 -9.54 -18.61 -4.93
C GLN A 62 -10.32 -18.36 -6.25
N SER A 63 -9.89 -18.98 -7.37
CA SER A 63 -10.50 -18.86 -8.70
C SER A 63 -10.39 -17.46 -9.33
N THR A 64 -9.31 -16.75 -9.01
CA THR A 64 -9.03 -15.41 -9.55
C THR A 64 -7.81 -15.45 -10.48
N GLU A 65 -7.90 -14.78 -11.62
CA GLU A 65 -6.76 -14.59 -12.52
C GLU A 65 -5.75 -13.61 -11.89
N VAL A 66 -4.49 -14.01 -11.77
CA VAL A 66 -3.44 -13.24 -11.08
C VAL A 66 -2.17 -13.19 -11.91
N LEU A 67 -1.74 -11.96 -12.24
CA LEU A 67 -0.40 -11.66 -12.73
C LEU A 67 0.50 -11.32 -11.53
N SER A 68 1.72 -11.88 -11.52
CA SER A 68 2.77 -11.53 -10.57
C SER A 68 3.91 -10.82 -11.33
N HIS A 69 4.35 -9.64 -10.89
CA HIS A 69 5.42 -8.88 -11.55
C HIS A 69 6.21 -8.07 -10.52
N ALA A 70 7.54 -8.18 -10.55
CA ALA A 70 8.42 -7.43 -9.67
C ALA A 70 8.42 -5.93 -10.05
N CYS A 71 8.39 -5.06 -9.04
CA CYS A 71 8.46 -3.62 -9.25
C CYS A 71 9.07 -2.91 -8.04
N ASP A 72 10.10 -2.14 -8.28
CA ASP A 72 10.58 -1.14 -7.34
C ASP A 72 9.90 0.20 -7.63
N VAL A 73 8.94 0.59 -6.79
CA VAL A 73 8.17 1.84 -6.96
C VAL A 73 9.03 3.11 -6.90
N ARG A 74 10.28 3.02 -6.43
CA ARG A 74 11.24 4.13 -6.43
C ARG A 74 11.75 4.44 -7.83
N SER A 75 11.79 3.44 -8.72
CA SER A 75 12.26 3.58 -10.10
C SER A 75 11.10 3.84 -11.04
N PRO A 76 11.01 5.03 -11.68
CA PRO A 76 10.02 5.29 -12.72
C PRO A 76 10.02 4.25 -13.84
N GLU A 77 11.22 3.83 -14.27
CA GLU A 77 11.37 2.80 -15.31
C GLU A 77 10.77 1.45 -14.87
N SER A 78 11.00 1.03 -13.61
CA SER A 78 10.41 -0.22 -13.09
C SER A 78 8.88 -0.13 -13.01
N VAL A 79 8.35 1.06 -12.70
CA VAL A 79 6.89 1.30 -12.70
C VAL A 79 6.34 1.24 -14.12
N GLU A 80 7.00 1.85 -15.12
CA GLU A 80 6.59 1.74 -16.53
C GLU A 80 6.57 0.27 -16.97
N GLN A 81 7.62 -0.50 -16.69
CA GLN A 81 7.69 -1.93 -17.01
C GLN A 81 6.54 -2.74 -16.38
N LEU A 82 6.17 -2.44 -15.14
CA LEU A 82 5.02 -3.07 -14.49
C LEU A 82 3.73 -2.82 -15.29
N PHE A 83 3.44 -1.55 -15.61
CA PHE A 83 2.21 -1.22 -16.34
C PHE A 83 2.22 -1.72 -17.77
N ASP A 84 3.36 -1.75 -18.45
CA ASP A 84 3.52 -2.39 -19.75
C ASP A 84 3.17 -3.88 -19.69
N ALA A 85 3.66 -4.59 -18.67
CA ALA A 85 3.33 -6.00 -18.45
C ALA A 85 1.82 -6.19 -18.17
N VAL A 86 1.21 -5.32 -17.37
CA VAL A 86 -0.24 -5.32 -17.12
C VAL A 86 -1.04 -5.10 -18.39
N MET A 87 -0.64 -4.12 -19.20
CA MET A 87 -1.29 -3.82 -20.48
C MET A 87 -1.10 -4.93 -21.49
N ALA A 88 0.08 -5.53 -21.59
CA ALA A 88 0.34 -6.68 -22.46
C ALA A 88 -0.50 -7.90 -22.09
N HIS A 89 -0.71 -8.13 -20.78
CA HIS A 89 -1.40 -9.32 -20.28
C HIS A 89 -2.94 -9.15 -20.26
N TYR A 90 -3.44 -7.98 -19.79
CA TYR A 90 -4.86 -7.74 -19.57
C TYR A 90 -5.48 -6.71 -20.52
N GLY A 91 -4.68 -5.87 -21.18
CA GLY A 91 -5.14 -4.81 -22.05
C GLY A 91 -5.85 -3.65 -21.31
N ARG A 92 -5.78 -3.61 -19.98
CA ARG A 92 -6.45 -2.59 -19.16
C ARG A 92 -5.90 -2.51 -17.75
N VAL A 93 -6.09 -1.36 -17.14
CA VAL A 93 -5.99 -1.14 -15.69
C VAL A 93 -7.20 -0.31 -15.24
N ASP A 94 -7.89 -0.74 -14.20
CA ASP A 94 -9.11 -0.09 -13.70
C ASP A 94 -8.93 0.44 -12.28
N VAL A 95 -8.15 -0.25 -11.46
CA VAL A 95 -7.90 0.10 -10.06
C VAL A 95 -6.41 0.04 -9.79
N LEU A 96 -5.85 1.12 -9.24
CA LEU A 96 -4.52 1.13 -8.63
C LEU A 96 -4.65 1.28 -7.12
N ILE A 97 -4.05 0.38 -6.37
CA ILE A 97 -3.88 0.50 -4.93
C ILE A 97 -2.39 0.77 -4.63
N ASN A 98 -2.06 2.00 -4.26
CA ASN A 98 -0.74 2.37 -3.79
C ASN A 98 -0.60 1.95 -2.32
N ASN A 99 -0.16 0.71 -2.10
CA ASN A 99 0.01 0.15 -0.77
C ASN A 99 1.50 0.04 -0.35
N ALA A 100 2.42 0.00 -1.29
CA ALA A 100 3.86 -0.02 -0.97
C ALA A 100 4.24 1.11 -0.01
N GLY A 101 5.00 0.77 1.02
CA GLY A 101 5.42 1.74 2.03
C GLY A 101 6.26 1.09 3.11
N ILE A 102 7.19 1.85 3.66
CA ILE A 102 8.08 1.45 4.74
C ILE A 102 7.99 2.43 5.91
N GLY A 103 8.09 1.91 7.12
CA GLY A 103 7.98 2.71 8.35
C GLY A 103 8.77 2.09 9.50
N PHE A 104 9.90 1.44 9.18
CA PHE A 104 10.79 0.82 10.17
C PHE A 104 11.91 1.75 10.65
N VAL A 105 12.06 2.95 10.05
CA VAL A 105 12.98 3.97 10.59
C VAL A 105 12.30 4.65 11.77
N MET A 106 12.58 4.13 12.96
CA MET A 106 11.99 4.57 14.23
C MET A 106 13.10 5.02 15.17
N LYS A 107 13.39 6.32 15.17
CA LYS A 107 14.41 6.97 16.02
C LYS A 107 14.16 8.47 16.16
N ASP A 108 14.83 9.11 17.10
CA ASP A 108 14.76 10.57 17.30
C ASP A 108 15.06 11.27 15.95
N THR A 109 14.34 12.34 15.68
CA THR A 109 14.48 13.11 14.42
C THR A 109 15.91 13.58 14.17
N ARG A 110 16.69 13.87 15.22
CA ARG A 110 18.10 14.27 15.14
C ARG A 110 19.04 13.14 14.69
N GLU A 111 18.61 11.89 14.84
CA GLU A 111 19.40 10.69 14.53
C GLU A 111 19.06 10.10 13.16
N VAL A 112 18.02 10.61 12.51
CA VAL A 112 17.63 10.15 11.16
C VAL A 112 18.66 10.66 10.16
N SER A 113 19.33 9.74 9.46
CA SER A 113 20.24 10.12 8.38
C SER A 113 19.47 10.54 7.11
N SER A 114 20.14 11.26 6.22
CA SER A 114 19.57 11.63 4.92
C SER A 114 19.20 10.41 4.09
N ASP A 115 19.98 9.33 4.13
CA ASP A 115 19.69 8.11 3.38
C ASP A 115 18.44 7.41 3.91
N GLU A 116 18.26 7.34 5.23
CA GLU A 116 17.05 6.79 5.85
C GLU A 116 15.82 7.63 5.56
N TRP A 117 15.99 8.96 5.61
CA TRP A 117 14.93 9.88 5.20
C TRP A 117 14.53 9.65 3.75
N ASN A 118 15.50 9.69 2.84
CA ASN A 118 15.26 9.52 1.40
C ASN A 118 14.62 8.16 1.12
N LEU A 119 15.13 7.06 1.72
CA LEU A 119 14.55 5.74 1.54
C LEU A 119 13.06 5.69 1.88
N VAL A 120 12.65 6.30 3.01
CA VAL A 120 11.23 6.31 3.41
C VAL A 120 10.40 7.19 2.47
N ILE A 121 10.89 8.36 2.10
CA ILE A 121 10.21 9.27 1.17
C ILE A 121 10.08 8.61 -0.21
N ASP A 122 11.15 8.03 -0.72
CA ASP A 122 11.17 7.47 -2.08
C ASP A 122 10.18 6.30 -2.23
N VAL A 123 10.11 5.41 -1.24
CA VAL A 123 9.15 4.30 -1.30
C VAL A 123 7.73 4.79 -1.00
N THR A 124 7.55 5.58 0.08
CA THR A 124 6.23 5.80 0.69
C THR A 124 5.49 7.00 0.10
N LEU A 125 6.19 7.91 -0.59
CA LEU A 125 5.61 9.09 -1.23
C LEU A 125 5.94 9.15 -2.72
N SER A 126 7.24 9.16 -3.10
CA SER A 126 7.62 9.25 -4.52
C SER A 126 7.10 8.06 -5.32
N GLY A 127 7.12 6.84 -4.74
CA GLY A 127 6.56 5.65 -5.36
C GLY A 127 5.05 5.75 -5.61
N VAL A 128 4.30 6.36 -4.68
CA VAL A 128 2.87 6.64 -4.88
C VAL A 128 2.67 7.61 -6.04
N PHE A 129 3.52 8.62 -6.16
CA PHE A 129 3.47 9.57 -7.28
C PHE A 129 3.76 8.88 -8.61
N HIS A 130 4.84 8.11 -8.74
CA HIS A 130 5.22 7.42 -9.97
C HIS A 130 4.09 6.48 -10.45
N CYS A 131 3.59 5.61 -9.56
CA CYS A 131 2.52 4.68 -9.91
C CYS A 131 1.22 5.40 -10.27
N THR A 132 0.88 6.49 -9.57
CA THR A 132 -0.30 7.31 -9.87
C THR A 132 -0.20 7.92 -11.27
N GLN A 133 0.95 8.49 -11.62
CA GLN A 133 1.20 9.14 -12.91
C GLN A 133 1.01 8.14 -14.07
N VAL A 134 1.64 6.98 -14.00
CA VAL A 134 1.57 5.98 -15.09
C VAL A 134 0.18 5.36 -15.17
N ALA A 135 -0.41 4.98 -14.04
CA ALA A 135 -1.76 4.41 -14.04
C ALA A 135 -2.82 5.39 -14.58
N ALA A 136 -2.75 6.66 -14.17
CA ALA A 136 -3.67 7.68 -14.65
C ALA A 136 -3.57 7.87 -16.16
N ALA A 137 -2.35 7.90 -16.74
CA ALA A 137 -2.15 7.99 -18.17
C ALA A 137 -2.83 6.84 -18.92
N HIS A 138 -2.70 5.59 -18.48
CA HIS A 138 -3.39 4.45 -19.08
C HIS A 138 -4.91 4.51 -18.91
N MET A 139 -5.41 4.96 -17.75
CA MET A 139 -6.84 5.12 -17.49
C MET A 139 -7.45 6.23 -18.38
N GLU A 140 -6.76 7.36 -18.52
CA GLU A 140 -7.17 8.46 -19.40
C GLU A 140 -7.21 8.03 -20.88
N ALA A 141 -6.14 7.39 -21.36
CA ALA A 141 -6.07 6.86 -22.73
C ALA A 141 -7.19 5.85 -23.01
N ALA A 142 -7.60 5.08 -22.03
CA ALA A 142 -8.70 4.13 -22.15
C ALA A 142 -10.09 4.78 -22.18
N GLY A 143 -10.25 6.00 -21.65
CA GLY A 143 -11.51 6.75 -21.64
C GLY A 143 -12.65 6.10 -20.84
N ARG A 144 -12.33 5.21 -19.88
CA ARG A 144 -13.33 4.46 -19.10
C ARG A 144 -13.38 4.90 -17.63
N GLY A 145 -12.64 5.97 -17.29
CA GLY A 145 -12.40 6.35 -15.91
C GLY A 145 -11.48 5.36 -15.20
N GLY A 146 -11.37 5.47 -13.90
CA GLY A 146 -10.52 4.60 -13.07
C GLY A 146 -10.65 4.88 -11.59
N ARG A 147 -9.93 4.10 -10.78
CA ARG A 147 -9.89 4.25 -9.33
C ARG A 147 -8.45 4.20 -8.86
N ILE A 148 -8.01 5.21 -8.13
CA ILE A 148 -6.70 5.23 -7.48
C ILE A 148 -6.92 5.34 -5.97
N ILE A 149 -6.40 4.38 -5.23
CA ILE A 149 -6.58 4.26 -3.78
C ILE A 149 -5.21 4.27 -3.13
N ASN A 150 -4.90 5.33 -2.40
CA ASN A 150 -3.63 5.50 -1.71
C ASN A 150 -3.75 5.02 -0.26
N ILE A 151 -2.95 4.05 0.13
CA ILE A 151 -2.88 3.62 1.52
C ILE A 151 -2.00 4.59 2.29
N ALA A 152 -2.63 5.57 2.90
CA ALA A 152 -1.98 6.51 3.80
C ALA A 152 -1.79 5.87 5.20
N SER A 153 -2.16 6.57 6.26
CA SER A 153 -2.06 6.09 7.64
C SER A 153 -2.75 7.11 8.57
N GLN A 154 -3.04 6.74 9.80
CA GLN A 154 -3.27 7.71 10.88
C GLN A 154 -2.09 8.69 11.00
N ALA A 155 -0.86 8.25 10.72
CA ALA A 155 0.34 9.09 10.66
C ALA A 155 0.31 10.20 9.60
N ALA A 156 -0.70 10.21 8.73
CA ALA A 156 -0.99 11.31 7.80
C ALA A 156 -1.88 12.41 8.40
N LYS A 157 -2.33 12.24 9.64
CA LYS A 157 -3.25 13.16 10.35
C LYS A 157 -2.70 13.64 11.68
N THR A 158 -1.70 12.96 12.21
CA THR A 158 -1.06 13.29 13.49
C THR A 158 0.42 12.88 13.47
N GLY A 159 1.22 13.45 14.35
CA GLY A 159 2.60 13.04 14.56
C GLY A 159 2.72 11.86 15.50
N PHE A 160 3.74 11.04 15.28
CA PHE A 160 4.18 10.00 16.19
C PHE A 160 5.64 10.22 16.55
N PRO A 161 6.03 10.06 17.83
CA PRO A 161 7.44 10.15 18.19
C PRO A 161 8.26 9.13 17.39
N HIS A 162 9.48 9.50 17.05
CA HIS A 162 10.43 8.64 16.33
C HIS A 162 10.01 8.18 14.92
N MET A 163 9.01 8.80 14.31
CA MET A 163 8.51 8.43 12.99
C MET A 163 8.52 9.61 12.00
N ALA A 164 9.47 10.54 12.11
CA ALA A 164 9.49 11.76 11.31
C ALA A 164 9.42 11.49 9.79
N PRO A 165 10.24 10.62 9.16
CA PRO A 165 10.16 10.38 7.73
C PRO A 165 8.81 9.78 7.30
N TYR A 166 8.31 8.82 8.07
CA TYR A 166 7.05 8.14 7.77
C TYR A 166 5.84 9.09 7.89
N CYS A 167 5.79 9.89 8.96
CA CYS A 167 4.74 10.90 9.12
C CYS A 167 4.78 11.91 7.99
N ALA A 168 5.95 12.43 7.62
CA ALA A 168 6.11 13.37 6.52
C ALA A 168 5.62 12.76 5.20
N ALA A 169 6.06 11.53 4.86
CA ALA A 169 5.64 10.84 3.66
C ALA A 169 4.12 10.64 3.61
N LYS A 170 3.51 10.16 4.71
CA LYS A 170 2.06 9.89 4.73
C LYS A 170 1.22 11.17 4.71
N HIS A 171 1.68 12.29 5.27
CA HIS A 171 1.05 13.60 5.06
C HIS A 171 1.17 14.05 3.60
N GLY A 172 2.33 13.84 2.97
CA GLY A 172 2.54 14.10 1.54
C GLY A 172 1.59 13.32 0.65
N VAL A 173 1.32 12.05 0.97
CA VAL A 173 0.33 11.21 0.25
C VAL A 173 -1.06 11.84 0.28
N ILE A 174 -1.49 12.45 1.38
CA ILE A 174 -2.79 13.15 1.44
C ILE A 174 -2.79 14.38 0.51
N GLY A 175 -1.70 15.16 0.49
CA GLY A 175 -1.55 16.29 -0.43
C GLY A 175 -1.65 15.84 -1.88
N LEU A 176 -0.85 14.84 -2.25
CA LEU A 176 -0.86 14.23 -3.59
C LEU A 176 -2.26 13.71 -3.97
N THR A 177 -2.94 13.00 -3.06
CA THR A 177 -4.29 12.47 -3.30
C THR A 177 -5.27 13.56 -3.68
N ARG A 178 -5.25 14.69 -2.95
CA ARG A 178 -6.16 15.82 -3.19
C ARG A 178 -5.91 16.47 -4.54
N THR A 179 -4.66 16.70 -4.89
CA THR A 179 -4.28 17.29 -6.19
C THR A 179 -4.64 16.36 -7.33
N ALA A 180 -4.24 15.10 -7.27
CA ALA A 180 -4.52 14.11 -8.30
C ALA A 180 -6.05 13.88 -8.51
N ALA A 181 -6.86 13.99 -7.46
CA ALA A 181 -8.31 13.91 -7.58
C ALA A 181 -8.90 15.08 -8.40
N ILE A 182 -8.29 16.27 -8.31
CA ILE A 182 -8.68 17.44 -9.11
C ILE A 182 -8.19 17.26 -10.54
N ASP A 183 -6.93 16.88 -10.72
CA ASP A 183 -6.29 16.79 -12.04
C ASP A 183 -6.99 15.75 -12.93
N TYR A 184 -7.33 14.57 -12.37
CA TYR A 184 -7.88 13.45 -13.13
C TYR A 184 -9.41 13.32 -13.06
N GLY A 185 -10.08 14.15 -12.28
CA GLY A 185 -11.54 14.08 -12.09
C GLY A 185 -12.33 14.21 -13.39
N ALA A 186 -11.90 15.09 -14.31
CA ALA A 186 -12.54 15.28 -15.62
C ALA A 186 -12.48 14.02 -16.50
N ALA A 187 -11.48 13.15 -16.31
CA ALA A 187 -11.36 11.86 -16.97
C ALA A 187 -12.18 10.74 -16.30
N GLY A 188 -12.97 11.04 -15.26
CA GLY A 188 -13.74 10.05 -14.51
C GLY A 188 -12.90 9.17 -13.58
N ILE A 189 -11.68 9.58 -13.28
CA ILE A 189 -10.78 8.87 -12.36
C ILE A 189 -10.98 9.47 -10.97
N THR A 190 -11.32 8.62 -9.99
CA THR A 190 -11.36 9.05 -8.59
C THR A 190 -10.04 8.70 -7.90
N VAL A 191 -9.55 9.62 -7.07
CA VAL A 191 -8.35 9.40 -6.26
C VAL A 191 -8.68 9.60 -4.80
N ASN A 192 -8.52 8.54 -4.00
CA ASN A 192 -8.89 8.54 -2.59
C ASN A 192 -7.72 8.03 -1.72
N ALA A 193 -7.70 8.46 -0.45
CA ALA A 193 -6.76 7.95 0.53
C ALA A 193 -7.48 7.22 1.66
N VAL A 194 -7.02 6.02 1.97
CA VAL A 194 -7.41 5.27 3.16
C VAL A 194 -6.37 5.51 4.24
N CYS A 195 -6.80 5.89 5.43
CA CYS A 195 -5.93 6.17 6.57
C CYS A 195 -6.14 5.13 7.67
N PRO A 196 -5.61 3.91 7.54
CA PRO A 196 -5.76 2.91 8.59
C PRO A 196 -5.18 3.43 9.91
N ASN A 197 -5.85 3.08 11.00
CA ASN A 197 -5.30 3.27 12.33
C ASN A 197 -4.37 2.06 12.65
N HIS A 198 -4.33 1.63 13.86
CA HIS A 198 -3.48 0.54 14.32
C HIS A 198 -3.92 -0.80 13.68
N VAL A 199 -3.15 -1.31 12.75
CA VAL A 199 -3.37 -2.61 12.09
C VAL A 199 -2.12 -3.45 12.26
N THR A 200 -2.26 -4.64 12.86
CA THR A 200 -1.13 -5.55 13.09
C THR A 200 -0.92 -6.44 11.87
N THR A 201 -0.16 -5.93 10.91
CA THR A 201 0.44 -6.68 9.80
C THR A 201 1.97 -6.58 9.93
N GLY A 202 2.75 -7.05 8.96
CA GLY A 202 4.21 -7.07 9.08
C GLY A 202 4.83 -5.73 9.53
N LEU A 203 4.43 -4.60 8.93
CA LEU A 203 4.90 -3.27 9.34
C LEU A 203 4.39 -2.90 10.74
N GLY A 204 3.09 -3.12 11.00
CA GLY A 204 2.49 -2.84 12.31
C GLY A 204 3.11 -3.66 13.43
N SER A 205 3.45 -4.92 13.17
CA SER A 205 4.14 -5.78 14.15
C SER A 205 5.50 -5.22 14.55
N ALA A 206 6.31 -4.77 13.59
CA ALA A 206 7.61 -4.15 13.88
C ALA A 206 7.45 -2.86 14.70
N GLN A 207 6.43 -2.05 14.40
CA GLN A 207 6.12 -0.85 15.17
C GLN A 207 5.64 -1.17 16.58
N ASN A 208 4.84 -2.22 16.77
CA ASN A 208 4.38 -2.66 18.09
C ASN A 208 5.56 -3.07 18.98
N ALA A 209 6.47 -3.88 18.45
CA ALA A 209 7.68 -4.29 19.16
C ALA A 209 8.54 -3.08 19.58
N TYR A 210 8.73 -2.12 18.66
CA TYR A 210 9.49 -0.91 18.97
C TYR A 210 8.82 -0.06 20.05
N PHE A 211 7.54 0.29 19.89
CA PHE A 211 6.86 1.20 20.82
C PHE A 211 6.55 0.56 22.18
N SER A 212 6.33 -0.74 22.25
CA SER A 212 6.21 -1.43 23.54
C SER A 212 7.52 -1.36 24.33
N ALA A 213 8.65 -1.63 23.66
CA ALA A 213 9.98 -1.51 24.28
C ALA A 213 10.28 -0.05 24.68
N PHE A 214 9.99 0.93 23.82
CA PHE A 214 10.19 2.35 24.11
C PHE A 214 9.38 2.82 25.33
N LYS A 215 8.22 2.26 25.57
CA LYS A 215 7.37 2.55 26.75
C LYS A 215 7.71 1.68 27.97
N GLY A 216 8.63 0.74 27.88
CA GLY A 216 8.93 -0.21 28.95
C GLY A 216 7.78 -1.17 29.27
N MET A 217 6.99 -1.55 28.26
CA MET A 217 5.81 -2.42 28.37
C MET A 217 6.04 -3.73 27.61
N THR A 218 5.24 -4.75 27.94
CA THR A 218 5.11 -5.91 27.06
C THR A 218 4.29 -5.52 25.81
N GLU A 219 4.49 -6.23 24.69
CA GLU A 219 3.70 -5.98 23.48
C GLU A 219 2.20 -6.18 23.70
N SER A 220 1.81 -7.17 24.50
CA SER A 220 0.40 -7.40 24.87
C SER A 220 -0.20 -6.19 25.61
N ALA A 221 0.48 -5.67 26.63
CA ALA A 221 0.01 -4.49 27.36
C ALA A 221 -0.06 -3.23 26.46
N TYR A 222 0.89 -3.08 25.53
CA TYR A 222 0.88 -2.02 24.56
C TYR A 222 -0.35 -2.12 23.63
N LEU A 223 -0.64 -3.32 23.11
CA LEU A 223 -1.80 -3.55 22.24
C LEU A 223 -3.14 -3.32 22.96
N GLU A 224 -3.22 -3.71 24.24
CA GLU A 224 -4.40 -3.43 25.08
C GLU A 224 -4.59 -1.93 25.27
N GLU A 225 -3.51 -1.18 25.56
CA GLU A 225 -3.54 0.28 25.65
C GLU A 225 -4.01 0.91 24.33
N MET A 226 -3.49 0.44 23.19
CA MET A 226 -3.90 0.95 21.87
C MET A 226 -5.36 0.63 21.57
N ALA A 227 -5.82 -0.58 21.85
CA ALA A 227 -7.23 -0.96 21.69
C ALA A 227 -8.15 -0.10 22.54
N ALA A 228 -7.76 0.20 23.80
CA ALA A 228 -8.54 1.06 24.69
C ALA A 228 -8.72 2.51 24.18
N ARG A 229 -7.80 3.01 23.34
CA ARG A 229 -7.86 4.33 22.73
C ARG A 229 -8.76 4.37 21.47
N ILE A 230 -9.00 3.21 20.85
CA ILE A 230 -9.84 3.11 19.67
C ILE A 230 -11.30 3.01 20.08
N PRO A 231 -12.23 3.81 19.49
CA PRO A 231 -13.65 3.79 19.89
C PRO A 231 -14.27 2.40 19.84
N LEU A 232 -13.93 1.56 18.85
CA LEU A 232 -14.41 0.17 18.74
C LEU A 232 -13.72 -0.80 19.70
N ARG A 233 -12.81 -0.32 20.58
CA ARG A 233 -12.13 -1.11 21.59
C ARG A 233 -11.39 -2.33 21.06
N ARG A 234 -10.94 -2.30 19.83
CA ARG A 234 -10.12 -3.34 19.19
C ARG A 234 -9.10 -2.75 18.23
N ILE A 235 -8.03 -3.47 18.04
CA ILE A 235 -7.07 -3.20 16.96
C ILE A 235 -7.74 -3.45 15.61
N GLY A 236 -7.38 -2.67 14.59
CA GLY A 236 -7.85 -2.84 13.22
C GLY A 236 -7.33 -4.13 12.59
N LEU A 237 -8.13 -4.74 11.75
CA LEU A 237 -7.78 -5.91 10.97
C LEU A 237 -7.43 -5.49 9.53
N ALA A 238 -6.59 -6.28 8.84
CA ALA A 238 -6.34 -6.07 7.42
C ALA A 238 -7.64 -6.11 6.60
N SER A 239 -8.60 -6.94 7.00
CA SER A 239 -9.94 -7.02 6.40
C SER A 239 -10.76 -5.73 6.52
N ASP A 240 -10.58 -4.93 7.57
CA ASP A 240 -11.27 -3.64 7.71
C ASP A 240 -10.81 -2.67 6.60
N THR A 241 -9.49 -2.60 6.36
CA THR A 241 -8.91 -1.78 5.29
C THR A 241 -9.28 -2.32 3.91
N ALA A 242 -9.23 -3.65 3.73
CA ALA A 242 -9.62 -4.30 2.48
C ALA A 242 -11.07 -4.02 2.11
N ALA A 243 -12.00 -3.98 3.08
CA ALA A 243 -13.40 -3.66 2.85
C ALA A 243 -13.59 -2.21 2.36
N VAL A 244 -12.83 -1.25 2.93
CA VAL A 244 -12.86 0.15 2.48
C VAL A 244 -12.28 0.28 1.07
N CYS A 245 -11.17 -0.41 0.76
CA CYS A 245 -10.59 -0.41 -0.58
C CYS A 245 -11.56 -0.98 -1.61
N ALA A 246 -12.27 -2.07 -1.29
CA ALA A 246 -13.27 -2.66 -2.17
C ALA A 246 -14.48 -1.75 -2.39
N PHE A 247 -14.90 -0.99 -1.37
CA PHE A 247 -15.96 0.03 -1.51
C PHE A 247 -15.55 1.17 -2.45
N LEU A 248 -14.26 1.57 -2.44
CA LEU A 248 -13.75 2.66 -3.27
C LEU A 248 -13.41 2.21 -4.71
N ALA A 249 -13.24 0.92 -4.98
CA ALA A 249 -12.91 0.32 -6.27
C ALA A 249 -14.15 0.16 -7.16
#